data_3bd4718e8b70e603cd858ea1e20803a4
#
_entry.id   3bd4718e8b70e603cd858ea1e20803a4
#
_cell.length_a   1.000
_cell.length_b   1.000
_cell.length_c   1.000
_cell.angle_alpha   90.00
_cell.angle_beta   90.00
_cell.angle_gamma   90.00
#
_symmetry.space_group_name_H-M   'P 1'
#
loop_
_entity.id
_entity.type
_entity.pdbx_description
1 polymer ?
#
loop_
_entity_poly.entity_id
_entity_poly.type
_entity_poly.pdbx_seq_one_letter_code
_entity_poly.pdbx_strand_id
1 'polypeptide(L)'
;EDGEEEWKEDFLLPDDLIIVDENGKEAASGELLVSGPFLADGYYHNPSKTSEAFVQNPLNDAYPEVVYRTGDLVYRGEDGLLRYQGRKDFQIKHMGYRIEPGEIEASIGALPEIHACVCIYLETTDQILVFYQGKTKPDALSVTSASKLPAYMRPNKFIRIKQMPYNANGKIDRKLLKESYQEC
;
A
#
# COMPACT_ATOMS: atom_id res chain seq x y z
N GLU A 1 -6.83 28.65 -33.01
CA GLU A 1 -5.75 28.99 -32.04
C GLU A 1 -6.22 28.40 -30.72
N ASP A 2 -5.95 27.10 -30.58
CA ASP A 2 -6.27 26.35 -29.37
C ASP A 2 -5.07 26.56 -28.43
N GLY A 3 -5.27 27.44 -27.43
CA GLY A 3 -4.33 27.63 -26.34
C GLY A 3 -4.31 26.38 -25.49
N GLU A 4 -3.33 25.52 -25.70
CA GLU A 4 -2.93 24.51 -24.74
C GLU A 4 -2.43 25.27 -23.50
N GLU A 5 -3.25 25.37 -22.46
CA GLU A 5 -2.79 25.76 -21.13
C GLU A 5 -1.82 24.67 -20.64
N GLU A 6 -0.55 24.97 -20.80
CA GLU A 6 0.54 24.19 -20.21
C GLU A 6 0.41 24.34 -18.68
N TRP A 7 -0.19 23.34 -18.04
CA TRP A 7 -0.22 23.24 -16.57
C TRP A 7 1.22 23.09 -16.09
N LYS A 8 1.83 24.20 -15.68
CA LYS A 8 3.11 24.17 -15.00
C LYS A 8 2.86 23.54 -13.62
N GLU A 9 3.27 22.30 -13.48
CA GLU A 9 3.36 21.57 -12.21
C GLU A 9 4.53 22.11 -11.36
N ASP A 10 4.47 23.38 -10.96
CA ASP A 10 5.48 24.02 -10.14
C ASP A 10 5.15 24.00 -8.64
N PHE A 11 4.43 22.99 -8.15
CA PHE A 11 4.07 22.90 -6.73
C PHE A 11 5.05 22.12 -5.86
N LEU A 12 5.86 21.23 -6.43
CA LEU A 12 6.89 20.48 -5.72
C LEU A 12 8.23 20.71 -6.42
N LEU A 13 9.17 21.32 -5.71
CA LEU A 13 10.54 21.40 -6.18
C LEU A 13 11.17 20.00 -6.11
N PRO A 14 12.12 19.65 -7.00
CA PRO A 14 12.83 18.37 -6.95
C PRO A 14 13.44 18.07 -5.58
N ASP A 15 13.87 19.10 -4.85
CA ASP A 15 14.48 18.99 -3.53
C ASP A 15 13.47 18.68 -2.41
N ASP A 16 12.16 18.87 -2.66
CA ASP A 16 11.10 18.53 -1.72
C ASP A 16 10.75 17.03 -1.74
N LEU A 17 11.29 16.26 -2.71
CA LEU A 17 11.03 14.85 -2.92
C LEU A 17 12.27 14.02 -2.57
N ILE A 18 12.21 13.34 -1.44
CA ILE A 18 13.30 12.56 -0.87
C ILE A 18 12.95 11.08 -0.98
N ILE A 19 13.89 10.26 -1.44
CA ILE A 19 13.74 8.79 -1.47
C ILE A 19 14.67 8.19 -0.43
N VAL A 20 14.13 7.38 0.49
CA VAL A 20 14.93 6.70 1.51
C VAL A 20 14.73 5.19 1.49
N ASP A 21 15.80 4.46 1.78
CA ASP A 21 15.76 3.02 1.98
C ASP A 21 15.11 2.64 3.33
N GLU A 22 15.08 1.35 3.65
CA GLU A 22 14.55 0.83 4.92
C GLU A 22 15.32 1.30 6.17
N ASN A 23 16.56 1.75 6.00
CA ASN A 23 17.41 2.28 7.06
C ASN A 23 17.33 3.82 7.18
N GLY A 24 16.51 4.48 6.36
CA GLY A 24 16.36 5.92 6.34
C GLY A 24 17.51 6.66 5.64
N LYS A 25 18.29 5.98 4.79
CA LYS A 25 19.35 6.58 3.98
C LYS A 25 18.85 6.92 2.61
N GLU A 26 19.40 7.98 2.02
CA GLU A 26 19.11 8.38 0.64
C GLU A 26 19.39 7.23 -0.34
N ALA A 27 18.45 7.00 -1.27
CA ALA A 27 18.51 5.88 -2.19
C ALA A 27 17.85 6.24 -3.54
N ALA A 28 18.25 5.50 -4.60
CA ALA A 28 17.59 5.61 -5.91
C ALA A 28 16.22 4.92 -5.96
N SER A 29 15.92 4.03 -4.99
CA SER A 29 14.63 3.33 -4.85
C SER A 29 14.32 3.14 -3.37
N GLY A 30 13.08 3.42 -2.98
CA GLY A 30 12.65 3.32 -1.59
C GLY A 30 11.35 4.06 -1.32
N GLU A 31 11.13 4.44 -0.07
CA GLU A 31 9.96 5.20 0.35
C GLU A 31 10.11 6.67 -0.03
N LEU A 32 9.06 7.23 -0.65
CA LEU A 32 8.98 8.66 -0.94
C LEU A 32 8.61 9.44 0.32
N LEU A 33 9.46 10.39 0.68
CA LEU A 33 9.17 11.42 1.69
C LEU A 33 8.98 12.75 0.97
N VAL A 34 8.11 13.57 1.53
CA VAL A 34 7.83 14.93 1.01
C VAL A 34 8.18 15.94 2.09
N SER A 35 8.92 16.98 1.73
CA SER A 35 9.18 18.16 2.56
C SER A 35 8.49 19.39 1.97
N GLY A 36 8.67 20.54 2.61
CA GLY A 36 8.25 21.82 2.06
C GLY A 36 7.09 22.50 2.80
N PRO A 37 6.77 23.74 2.42
CA PRO A 37 5.85 24.62 3.14
C PRO A 37 4.36 24.25 3.01
N PHE A 38 4.03 23.28 2.16
CA PHE A 38 2.65 22.80 1.95
C PHE A 38 2.31 21.57 2.80
N LEU A 39 3.21 21.12 3.66
CA LEU A 39 2.90 20.05 4.58
C LEU A 39 1.82 20.49 5.57
N ALA A 40 0.84 19.62 5.80
CA ALA A 40 -0.12 19.82 6.87
C ALA A 40 0.55 19.65 8.24
N ASP A 41 -0.06 20.22 9.29
CA ASP A 41 0.41 20.04 10.69
C ASP A 41 0.19 18.60 11.21
N GLY A 42 -0.59 17.78 10.50
CA GLY A 42 -0.87 16.42 10.87
C GLY A 42 -2.30 15.96 10.57
N TYR A 43 -2.67 14.80 11.12
CA TYR A 43 -4.01 14.25 11.02
C TYR A 43 -4.92 14.80 12.12
N TYR A 44 -6.08 15.30 11.73
CA TYR A 44 -7.07 15.87 12.65
C TYR A 44 -7.46 14.87 13.75
N HIS A 45 -7.35 15.28 15.02
CA HIS A 45 -7.62 14.49 16.22
C HIS A 45 -6.93 13.09 16.25
N ASN A 46 -5.82 12.91 15.53
CA ASN A 46 -5.08 11.64 15.53
C ASN A 46 -3.56 11.86 15.73
N PRO A 47 -3.11 12.15 16.96
CA PRO A 47 -1.71 12.41 17.25
C PRO A 47 -0.81 11.18 17.00
N SER A 48 -1.31 9.96 17.21
CA SER A 48 -0.55 8.74 16.95
C SER A 48 -0.19 8.63 15.46
N LYS A 49 -1.19 8.76 14.59
CA LYS A 49 -0.96 8.73 13.15
C LYS A 49 -0.12 9.92 12.66
N THR A 50 -0.26 11.08 13.31
CA THR A 50 0.58 12.24 13.00
C THR A 50 2.05 11.94 13.28
N SER A 51 2.39 11.43 14.48
CA SER A 51 3.77 11.12 14.84
C SER A 51 4.40 9.99 14.02
N GLU A 52 3.59 9.11 13.45
CA GLU A 52 4.05 8.04 12.53
C GLU A 52 4.36 8.56 11.13
N ALA A 53 3.56 9.53 10.65
CA ALA A 53 3.63 10.00 9.26
C ALA A 53 4.45 11.29 9.10
N PHE A 54 4.43 12.18 10.09
CA PHE A 54 5.18 13.42 10.07
C PHE A 54 6.39 13.27 11.01
N VAL A 55 7.55 13.03 10.43
CA VAL A 55 8.77 12.67 11.16
C VAL A 55 9.89 13.66 10.87
N GLN A 56 10.93 13.64 11.71
CA GLN A 56 12.18 14.34 11.42
C GLN A 56 12.76 13.78 10.10
N ASN A 57 13.24 14.69 9.23
CA ASN A 57 13.94 14.28 8.01
C ASN A 57 15.17 13.41 8.38
N PRO A 58 15.19 12.12 7.95
CA PRO A 58 16.27 11.21 8.32
C PRO A 58 17.63 11.56 7.68
N LEU A 59 17.63 12.44 6.68
CA LEU A 59 18.85 12.89 6.00
C LEU A 59 19.39 14.20 6.58
N ASN A 60 18.66 14.83 7.51
CA ASN A 60 19.04 16.10 8.11
C ASN A 60 19.03 15.99 9.63
N ASP A 61 20.20 16.04 10.24
CA ASP A 61 20.42 16.06 11.69
C ASP A 61 20.86 17.42 12.22
N ALA A 62 21.06 18.41 11.34
CA ALA A 62 21.59 19.73 11.70
C ALA A 62 20.53 20.67 12.31
N TYR A 63 19.27 20.52 11.88
CA TYR A 63 18.14 21.32 12.37
C TYR A 63 16.81 20.56 12.28
N PRO A 64 15.80 20.94 13.06
CA PRO A 64 14.47 20.33 12.96
C PRO A 64 13.85 20.59 11.59
N GLU A 65 13.56 19.51 10.87
CA GLU A 65 12.91 19.54 9.57
C GLU A 65 11.91 18.39 9.48
N VAL A 66 10.63 18.73 9.39
CA VAL A 66 9.56 17.73 9.32
C VAL A 66 9.36 17.32 7.87
N VAL A 67 9.27 16.02 7.64
CA VAL A 67 8.89 15.43 6.35
C VAL A 67 7.67 14.53 6.54
N TYR A 68 6.87 14.41 5.48
CA TYR A 68 5.73 13.52 5.43
C TYR A 68 6.12 12.21 4.77
N ARG A 69 5.92 11.09 5.46
CA ARG A 69 6.06 9.73 4.94
C ARG A 69 4.83 9.38 4.13
N THR A 70 4.97 9.30 2.82
CA THR A 70 3.83 8.99 1.93
C THR A 70 3.40 7.53 2.03
N GLY A 71 4.33 6.64 2.39
CA GLY A 71 4.18 5.19 2.31
C GLY A 71 4.22 4.66 0.87
N ASP A 72 4.42 5.52 -0.13
CA ASP A 72 4.61 5.11 -1.52
C ASP A 72 6.06 4.69 -1.75
N LEU A 73 6.24 3.56 -2.42
CA LEU A 73 7.54 3.10 -2.90
C LEU A 73 7.74 3.61 -4.33
N VAL A 74 8.88 4.24 -4.55
CA VAL A 74 9.24 4.83 -5.85
C VAL A 74 10.67 4.47 -6.22
N TYR A 75 11.02 4.66 -7.49
CA TYR A 75 12.40 4.64 -7.95
C TYR A 75 12.64 5.77 -8.95
N ARG A 76 13.87 6.26 -8.99
CA ARG A 76 14.31 7.26 -9.96
C ARG A 76 14.84 6.54 -11.21
N GLY A 77 14.18 6.75 -12.34
CA GLY A 77 14.61 6.22 -13.63
C GLY A 77 15.92 6.89 -14.15
N GLU A 78 16.50 6.33 -15.18
CA GLU A 78 17.70 6.89 -15.85
C GLU A 78 17.46 8.30 -16.42
N ASP A 79 16.21 8.62 -16.74
CA ASP A 79 15.75 9.95 -17.20
C ASP A 79 15.52 10.93 -16.05
N GLY A 80 15.80 10.54 -14.80
CA GLY A 80 15.61 11.35 -13.59
C GLY A 80 14.18 11.39 -13.07
N LEU A 81 13.20 10.85 -13.80
CA LEU A 81 11.79 10.86 -13.39
C LEU A 81 11.52 9.84 -12.29
N LEU A 82 10.64 10.21 -11.37
CA LEU A 82 10.13 9.30 -10.35
C LEU A 82 9.08 8.38 -10.94
N ARG A 83 9.23 7.09 -10.67
CA ARG A 83 8.28 6.05 -11.06
C ARG A 83 7.74 5.34 -9.84
N TYR A 84 6.42 5.24 -9.79
CA TYR A 84 5.71 4.52 -8.74
C TYR A 84 5.97 3.01 -8.84
N GLN A 85 6.26 2.38 -7.69
CA GLN A 85 6.56 0.95 -7.59
C GLN A 85 5.49 0.21 -6.77
N GLY A 86 4.81 0.88 -5.85
CA GLY A 86 3.80 0.28 -4.99
C GLY A 86 3.63 1.02 -3.66
N ARG A 87 3.00 0.35 -2.69
CA ARG A 87 2.82 0.86 -1.32
C ARG A 87 3.58 0.02 -0.32
N LYS A 88 4.20 0.68 0.66
CA LYS A 88 4.86 0.04 1.80
C LYS A 88 3.88 -0.69 2.72
N ASP A 89 2.68 -0.14 2.87
CA ASP A 89 1.61 -0.62 3.73
C ASP A 89 0.58 -1.51 3.02
N PHE A 90 0.86 -1.90 1.77
CA PHE A 90 -0.03 -2.70 0.91
C PHE A 90 -1.39 -2.05 0.62
N GLN A 91 -1.60 -0.78 0.94
CA GLN A 91 -2.85 -0.09 0.61
C GLN A 91 -3.19 -0.22 -0.87
N ILE A 92 -4.47 -0.41 -1.15
CA ILE A 92 -5.01 -0.62 -2.50
C ILE A 92 -5.73 0.66 -2.94
N LYS A 93 -5.45 1.12 -4.16
CA LYS A 93 -6.30 2.08 -4.87
C LYS A 93 -7.12 1.30 -5.87
N HIS A 94 -8.41 1.10 -5.59
CA HIS A 94 -9.33 0.35 -6.44
C HIS A 94 -10.61 1.14 -6.66
N MET A 95 -11.01 1.35 -7.91
CA MET A 95 -12.21 2.12 -8.31
C MET A 95 -12.31 3.51 -7.65
N GLY A 96 -11.17 4.19 -7.43
CA GLY A 96 -11.13 5.51 -6.78
C GLY A 96 -11.19 5.48 -5.24
N TYR A 97 -11.31 4.31 -4.64
CA TYR A 97 -11.30 4.12 -3.19
C TYR A 97 -9.92 3.72 -2.68
N ARG A 98 -9.60 4.22 -1.48
CA ARG A 98 -8.42 3.80 -0.72
C ARG A 98 -8.85 2.68 0.21
N ILE A 99 -8.37 1.47 -0.04
CA ILE A 99 -8.75 0.25 0.67
C ILE A 99 -7.55 -0.24 1.50
N GLU A 100 -7.80 -0.53 2.76
CA GLU A 100 -6.82 -1.20 3.63
C GLU A 100 -7.03 -2.72 3.52
N PRO A 101 -6.07 -3.48 2.98
CA PRO A 101 -6.18 -4.94 2.91
C PRO A 101 -6.49 -5.59 4.25
N GLY A 102 -5.97 -5.02 5.35
CA GLY A 102 -6.22 -5.47 6.71
C GLY A 102 -7.70 -5.46 7.12
N GLU A 103 -8.52 -4.54 6.58
CA GLU A 103 -9.97 -4.53 6.86
C GLU A 103 -10.67 -5.73 6.21
N ILE A 104 -10.26 -6.08 4.98
CA ILE A 104 -10.77 -7.27 4.29
C ILE A 104 -10.33 -8.52 5.05
N GLU A 105 -9.05 -8.59 5.43
CA GLU A 105 -8.47 -9.70 6.19
C GLU A 105 -9.16 -9.90 7.54
N ALA A 106 -9.39 -8.82 8.29
CA ALA A 106 -10.10 -8.87 9.55
C ALA A 106 -11.55 -9.37 9.40
N SER A 107 -12.26 -8.88 8.37
CA SER A 107 -13.63 -9.29 8.09
C SER A 107 -13.75 -10.78 7.73
N ILE A 108 -12.82 -11.30 6.93
CA ILE A 108 -12.80 -12.70 6.49
C ILE A 108 -12.22 -13.60 7.58
N GLY A 109 -11.15 -13.18 8.25
CA GLY A 109 -10.49 -13.92 9.33
C GLY A 109 -11.38 -14.11 10.58
N ALA A 110 -12.39 -13.24 10.78
CA ALA A 110 -13.37 -13.40 11.85
C ALA A 110 -14.35 -14.57 11.64
N LEU A 111 -14.32 -15.24 10.49
CA LEU A 111 -15.19 -16.40 10.23
C LEU A 111 -14.63 -17.66 10.92
N PRO A 112 -15.47 -18.46 11.62
CA PRO A 112 -15.01 -19.56 12.48
C PRO A 112 -14.17 -20.64 11.78
N GLU A 113 -14.37 -20.81 10.48
CA GLU A 113 -13.69 -21.85 9.68
C GLU A 113 -12.46 -21.36 8.94
N ILE A 114 -12.07 -20.11 9.15
CA ILE A 114 -10.86 -19.50 8.55
C ILE A 114 -9.76 -19.49 9.60
N HIS A 115 -8.63 -20.13 9.28
CA HIS A 115 -7.47 -20.22 10.16
C HIS A 115 -6.45 -19.13 9.89
N ALA A 116 -6.32 -18.73 8.61
CA ALA A 116 -5.48 -17.64 8.15
C ALA A 116 -6.02 -17.11 6.83
N CYS A 117 -5.90 -15.83 6.59
CA CYS A 117 -6.20 -15.23 5.29
C CYS A 117 -5.29 -14.03 5.03
N VAL A 118 -5.13 -13.71 3.77
CA VAL A 118 -4.36 -12.56 3.29
C VAL A 118 -4.98 -12.02 2.02
N CYS A 119 -5.08 -10.71 1.95
CA CYS A 119 -5.59 -9.98 0.80
C CYS A 119 -4.42 -9.54 -0.09
N ILE A 120 -4.48 -9.84 -1.38
CA ILE A 120 -3.48 -9.44 -2.36
C ILE A 120 -4.19 -8.71 -3.49
N TYR A 121 -3.66 -7.56 -3.87
CA TYR A 121 -4.11 -6.81 -5.01
C TYR A 121 -3.21 -7.04 -6.22
N LEU A 122 -3.84 -7.36 -7.34
CA LEU A 122 -3.18 -7.47 -8.64
C LEU A 122 -3.42 -6.20 -9.43
N GLU A 123 -2.43 -5.32 -9.47
CA GLU A 123 -2.49 -4.03 -10.18
C GLU A 123 -2.70 -4.22 -11.69
N THR A 124 -2.11 -5.28 -12.27
CA THR A 124 -2.20 -5.57 -13.71
C THR A 124 -3.61 -5.90 -14.19
N THR A 125 -4.44 -6.46 -13.32
CA THR A 125 -5.82 -6.88 -13.63
C THR A 125 -6.86 -6.17 -12.80
N ASP A 126 -6.45 -5.23 -11.95
CA ASP A 126 -7.31 -4.48 -11.01
C ASP A 126 -8.20 -5.40 -10.16
N GLN A 127 -7.59 -6.49 -9.62
CA GLN A 127 -8.30 -7.52 -8.87
C GLN A 127 -7.84 -7.63 -7.42
N ILE A 128 -8.81 -7.73 -6.52
CA ILE A 128 -8.61 -8.07 -5.11
C ILE A 128 -8.76 -9.58 -4.95
N LEU A 129 -7.70 -10.25 -4.52
CA LEU A 129 -7.66 -11.68 -4.24
C LEU A 129 -7.54 -11.92 -2.74
N VAL A 130 -8.25 -12.93 -2.22
CA VAL A 130 -8.04 -13.40 -0.85
C VAL A 130 -7.58 -14.86 -0.88
N PHE A 131 -6.33 -15.08 -0.46
CA PHE A 131 -5.83 -16.41 -0.16
C PHE A 131 -6.20 -16.77 1.27
N TYR A 132 -6.67 -17.99 1.47
CA TYR A 132 -7.07 -18.41 2.81
C TYR A 132 -6.81 -19.89 3.08
N GLN A 133 -6.59 -20.18 4.33
CA GLN A 133 -6.51 -21.53 4.88
C GLN A 133 -7.76 -21.78 5.73
N GLY A 134 -8.53 -22.79 5.38
CA GLY A 134 -9.80 -23.07 6.07
C GLY A 134 -10.62 -24.15 5.38
N LYS A 135 -11.81 -24.41 5.95
CA LYS A 135 -12.74 -25.46 5.44
C LYS A 135 -13.82 -24.89 4.51
N THR A 136 -14.14 -23.62 4.65
CA THR A 136 -15.20 -22.94 3.87
C THR A 136 -14.88 -22.98 2.38
N LYS A 137 -15.90 -23.22 1.56
CA LYS A 137 -15.75 -23.17 0.09
C LYS A 137 -15.64 -21.72 -0.41
N PRO A 138 -14.89 -21.45 -1.51
CA PRO A 138 -14.75 -20.12 -2.09
C PRO A 138 -16.09 -19.41 -2.36
N ASP A 139 -17.05 -20.11 -2.95
CA ASP A 139 -18.36 -19.54 -3.29
C ASP A 139 -19.13 -19.09 -2.04
N ALA A 140 -19.05 -19.85 -0.94
CA ALA A 140 -19.67 -19.48 0.33
C ALA A 140 -19.02 -18.23 0.95
N LEU A 141 -17.68 -18.08 0.82
CA LEU A 141 -16.98 -16.88 1.25
C LEU A 141 -17.38 -15.67 0.41
N SER A 142 -17.56 -15.84 -0.90
CA SER A 142 -18.01 -14.77 -1.78
C SER A 142 -19.38 -14.24 -1.35
N VAL A 143 -20.34 -15.12 -1.06
CA VAL A 143 -21.67 -14.73 -0.56
C VAL A 143 -21.58 -14.04 0.80
N THR A 144 -20.79 -14.59 1.73
CA THR A 144 -20.65 -14.04 3.07
C THR A 144 -19.95 -12.68 3.05
N SER A 145 -18.91 -12.51 2.22
CA SER A 145 -18.20 -11.22 2.08
C SER A 145 -19.11 -10.14 1.51
N ALA A 146 -20.03 -10.50 0.61
CA ALA A 146 -20.97 -9.55 0.03
C ALA A 146 -21.93 -8.93 1.06
N SER A 147 -22.18 -9.60 2.18
CA SER A 147 -23.00 -9.06 3.28
C SER A 147 -22.21 -8.24 4.30
N LYS A 148 -20.88 -8.42 4.34
CA LYS A 148 -20.01 -7.80 5.36
C LYS A 148 -19.16 -6.64 4.83
N LEU A 149 -18.84 -6.66 3.53
CA LEU A 149 -17.95 -5.69 2.91
C LEU A 149 -18.70 -4.81 1.91
N PRO A 150 -18.39 -3.51 1.86
CA PRO A 150 -18.85 -2.61 0.79
C PRO A 150 -18.48 -3.16 -0.59
N ALA A 151 -19.24 -2.80 -1.61
CA ALA A 151 -19.05 -3.35 -2.95
C ALA A 151 -17.62 -3.18 -3.50
N TYR A 152 -17.01 -2.02 -3.27
CA TYR A 152 -15.66 -1.69 -3.73
C TYR A 152 -14.54 -2.45 -2.99
N MET A 153 -14.82 -3.08 -1.82
CA MET A 153 -13.87 -3.87 -1.05
C MET A 153 -14.03 -5.39 -1.25
N ARG A 154 -15.03 -5.80 -2.02
CA ARG A 154 -15.32 -7.24 -2.19
C ARG A 154 -14.24 -7.91 -3.02
N PRO A 155 -13.65 -9.02 -2.52
CA PRO A 155 -12.68 -9.77 -3.30
C PRO A 155 -13.27 -10.32 -4.60
N ASN A 156 -12.51 -10.20 -5.69
CA ASN A 156 -12.86 -10.79 -6.98
C ASN A 156 -12.74 -12.32 -6.96
N LYS A 157 -11.78 -12.84 -6.18
CA LYS A 157 -11.59 -14.28 -6.01
C LYS A 157 -11.17 -14.66 -4.60
N PHE A 158 -11.63 -15.82 -4.16
CA PHE A 158 -11.18 -16.53 -2.96
C PHE A 158 -10.40 -17.77 -3.37
N ILE A 159 -9.14 -17.89 -2.91
CA ILE A 159 -8.23 -18.97 -3.29
C ILE A 159 -7.88 -19.75 -2.02
N ARG A 160 -8.41 -20.99 -1.94
CA ARG A 160 -8.11 -21.86 -0.83
C ARG A 160 -6.75 -22.52 -1.01
N ILE A 161 -5.88 -22.35 -0.02
CA ILE A 161 -4.56 -23.00 0.01
C ILE A 161 -4.46 -23.96 1.20
N LYS A 162 -3.62 -24.98 1.05
CA LYS A 162 -3.43 -26.01 2.09
C LYS A 162 -2.63 -25.45 3.28
N GLN A 163 -1.63 -24.65 2.97
CA GLN A 163 -0.72 -24.06 3.96
C GLN A 163 -0.36 -22.65 3.57
N MET A 164 -0.48 -21.71 4.52
CA MET A 164 -0.07 -20.33 4.32
C MET A 164 1.46 -20.26 4.32
N PRO A 165 2.09 -19.65 3.31
CA PRO A 165 3.52 -19.45 3.32
C PRO A 165 3.90 -18.31 4.26
N TYR A 166 4.99 -18.50 5.01
CA TYR A 166 5.56 -17.49 5.90
C TYR A 166 7.00 -17.20 5.50
N ASN A 167 7.39 -15.93 5.56
CA ASN A 167 8.77 -15.52 5.36
C ASN A 167 9.63 -15.81 6.60
N ALA A 168 10.95 -15.55 6.51
CA ALA A 168 11.90 -15.76 7.59
C ALA A 168 11.56 -15.00 8.90
N ASN A 169 10.77 -13.93 8.80
CA ASN A 169 10.34 -13.11 9.94
C ASN A 169 9.00 -13.57 10.53
N GLY A 170 8.45 -14.71 10.11
CA GLY A 170 7.18 -15.25 10.59
C GLY A 170 5.92 -14.50 10.06
N LYS A 171 6.08 -13.62 9.08
CA LYS A 171 4.95 -12.94 8.42
C LYS A 171 4.55 -13.68 7.15
N ILE A 172 3.27 -13.62 6.77
CA ILE A 172 2.76 -14.21 5.53
C ILE A 172 3.55 -13.65 4.34
N ASP A 173 4.06 -14.55 3.50
CA ASP A 173 4.82 -14.20 2.30
C ASP A 173 3.86 -13.85 1.15
N ARG A 174 3.46 -12.58 1.10
CA ARG A 174 2.56 -12.05 0.07
C ARG A 174 3.18 -12.11 -1.33
N LYS A 175 4.52 -11.95 -1.42
CA LYS A 175 5.24 -11.97 -2.69
C LYS A 175 5.15 -13.36 -3.32
N LEU A 176 5.48 -14.39 -2.56
CA LEU A 176 5.40 -15.77 -3.02
C LEU A 176 3.98 -16.15 -3.47
N LEU A 177 2.94 -15.71 -2.74
CA LEU A 177 1.56 -15.95 -3.13
C LEU A 177 1.18 -15.23 -4.43
N LYS A 178 1.63 -13.98 -4.61
CA LYS A 178 1.39 -13.19 -5.82
C LYS A 178 2.04 -13.85 -7.05
N GLU A 179 3.29 -14.27 -6.92
CA GLU A 179 4.05 -14.97 -7.97
C GLU A 179 3.39 -16.30 -8.34
N SER A 180 3.05 -17.14 -7.35
CA SER A 180 2.41 -18.44 -7.58
C SER A 180 1.06 -18.36 -8.29
N TYR A 181 0.35 -17.23 -8.16
CA TYR A 181 -0.91 -17.01 -8.86
C TYR A 181 -0.72 -16.55 -10.31
N GLN A 182 0.34 -15.83 -10.62
CA GLN A 182 0.62 -15.33 -11.97
C GLN A 182 1.14 -16.44 -12.90
N GLU A 183 1.67 -17.51 -12.34
CA GLU A 183 2.16 -18.69 -13.09
C GLU A 183 1.05 -19.70 -13.44
N CYS A 184 -0.18 -19.52 -12.95
CA CYS A 184 -1.35 -20.35 -13.24
C CYS A 184 -2.27 -19.72 -14.28
#